data_c917381efac5134a07cc28053eacc4a1
#
_entry.id   c917381efac5134a07cc28053eacc4a1
#
_cell.length_a   1.000
_cell.length_b   1.000
_cell.length_c   1.000
_cell.angle_alpha   90.00
_cell.angle_beta   90.00
_cell.angle_gamma   90.00
#
_symmetry.space_group_name_H-M   'P 1'
#
loop_
_entity.id
_entity.type
_entity.pdbx_description
1 polymer ?
#
loop_
_entity_poly.entity_id
_entity_poly.type
_entity_poly.pdbx_seq_one_letter_code
_entity_poly.pdbx_strand_id
1 'polypeptide(L)'
;GLGIAGGESILSAGVRIANMRSRSDVQINSNFQISYHGSATNEPDSHIRRKFRGAGPVVDWKASAPIAGSLDAGELGIDWGLNGGLLFGRQNMSQTVDAYYRYGKRVHYAHPSVHRTAHSTVWRQKRAVVPEAGAYAAIYYRFPSAKLSFGYRGDWYFNALDGGVASTRQVDRGFFGPFAKISIGIPPSGN
;
A
#
# COMPACT_ATOMS: atom_id res chain seq x y z
N GLY A 1 12.99 22.34 24.07
CA GLY A 1 12.97 21.29 23.08
C GLY A 1 13.12 19.95 23.73
N LEU A 2 12.39 18.94 23.28
CA LEU A 2 12.56 17.55 23.71
C LEU A 2 13.75 16.92 22.96
N GLY A 3 14.91 17.56 23.00
CA GLY A 3 16.14 17.05 22.37
C GLY A 3 16.86 16.07 23.29
N ILE A 4 17.13 14.87 22.80
CA ILE A 4 18.04 13.95 23.47
C ILE A 4 19.47 14.33 23.05
N ALA A 5 20.35 14.62 24.02
CA ALA A 5 21.80 14.85 23.83
C ALA A 5 22.16 15.88 22.72
N GLY A 6 21.61 17.09 22.76
CA GLY A 6 21.95 18.13 21.78
C GLY A 6 21.27 18.01 20.41
N GLY A 7 20.32 17.10 20.28
CA GLY A 7 19.58 16.88 19.05
C GLY A 7 18.43 17.87 18.82
N GLU A 8 17.93 17.89 17.60
CA GLU A 8 16.77 18.69 17.19
C GLU A 8 15.49 17.85 17.20
N SER A 9 14.38 18.49 17.58
CA SER A 9 13.05 17.88 17.50
C SER A 9 12.08 18.86 16.83
N ILE A 10 11.40 18.41 15.79
CA ILE A 10 10.50 19.23 14.98
C ILE A 10 9.15 18.53 14.89
N LEU A 11 8.09 19.23 15.28
CA LEU A 11 6.71 18.84 15.06
C LEU A 11 6.16 19.68 13.90
N SER A 12 5.56 19.02 12.93
CA SER A 12 4.94 19.67 11.76
C SER A 12 3.57 19.10 11.48
N ALA A 13 2.70 19.93 10.92
CA ALA A 13 1.39 19.51 10.44
C ALA A 13 1.24 19.90 8.97
N GLY A 14 0.48 19.11 8.24
CA GLY A 14 0.29 19.33 6.83
C GLY A 14 -0.92 18.60 6.26
N VAL A 15 -1.00 18.57 4.94
CA VAL A 15 -2.02 17.81 4.21
C VAL A 15 -1.31 16.76 3.35
N ARG A 16 -1.78 15.52 3.44
CA ARG A 16 -1.31 14.42 2.61
C ARG A 16 -2.37 14.07 1.58
N ILE A 17 -1.93 13.82 0.36
CA ILE A 17 -2.77 13.31 -0.73
C ILE A 17 -2.31 11.88 -1.03
N ALA A 18 -3.23 10.93 -1.06
CA ALA A 18 -2.93 9.53 -1.35
C ALA A 18 -3.75 9.01 -2.53
N ASN A 19 -3.09 8.22 -3.39
CA ASN A 19 -3.70 7.51 -4.49
C ASN A 19 -3.14 6.09 -4.53
N MET A 20 -3.88 5.14 -3.98
CA MET A 20 -3.48 3.74 -3.88
C MET A 20 -4.26 2.89 -4.88
N ARG A 21 -3.59 1.94 -5.50
CA ARG A 21 -4.18 0.98 -6.45
C ARG A 21 -3.70 -0.43 -6.13
N SER A 22 -4.59 -1.38 -6.29
CA SER A 22 -4.28 -2.80 -6.19
C SER A 22 -5.01 -3.56 -7.26
N ARG A 23 -4.35 -4.54 -7.85
CA ARG A 23 -4.92 -5.54 -8.74
C ARG A 23 -4.65 -6.92 -8.17
N SER A 24 -5.64 -7.78 -8.22
CA SER A 24 -5.52 -9.19 -7.86
C SER A 24 -6.21 -10.01 -8.93
N ASP A 25 -5.50 -10.97 -9.49
CA ASP A 25 -6.01 -11.93 -10.45
C ASP A 25 -6.01 -13.29 -9.73
N VAL A 26 -7.16 -13.95 -9.68
CA VAL A 26 -7.36 -15.22 -8.98
C VAL A 26 -7.97 -16.20 -9.96
N GLN A 27 -7.27 -17.31 -10.21
CA GLN A 27 -7.76 -18.45 -10.96
C GLN A 27 -8.10 -19.57 -9.99
N ILE A 28 -9.28 -20.15 -10.13
CA ILE A 28 -9.72 -21.28 -9.33
C ILE A 28 -10.03 -22.42 -10.28
N ASN A 29 -9.22 -23.47 -10.23
CA ASN A 29 -9.48 -24.69 -10.99
C ASN A 29 -10.20 -25.70 -10.10
N SER A 30 -11.41 -26.06 -10.45
CA SER A 30 -12.17 -27.06 -9.73
C SER A 30 -12.75 -28.10 -10.67
N ASN A 31 -12.38 -29.36 -10.42
CA ASN A 31 -12.90 -30.52 -11.13
C ASN A 31 -13.85 -31.27 -10.21
N PHE A 32 -15.10 -31.39 -10.60
CA PHE A 32 -16.11 -32.15 -9.85
C PHE A 32 -16.50 -33.41 -10.62
N GLN A 33 -16.41 -34.56 -9.97
CA GLN A 33 -17.12 -35.74 -10.44
C GLN A 33 -18.58 -35.69 -9.99
N ILE A 34 -19.50 -35.51 -10.94
CA ILE A 34 -20.93 -35.34 -10.65
C ILE A 34 -21.65 -36.68 -10.48
N SER A 35 -21.15 -37.76 -11.05
CA SER A 35 -21.61 -39.13 -10.88
C SER A 35 -20.68 -40.11 -11.60
N TYR A 36 -20.96 -41.41 -11.52
CA TYR A 36 -20.19 -42.46 -12.20
C TYR A 36 -19.97 -42.26 -13.71
N HIS A 37 -20.70 -41.35 -14.35
CA HIS A 37 -20.69 -41.16 -15.80
C HIS A 37 -20.54 -39.71 -16.27
N GLY A 38 -20.17 -38.76 -15.40
CA GLY A 38 -20.01 -37.36 -15.80
C GLY A 38 -18.90 -36.62 -15.05
N SER A 39 -18.26 -35.69 -15.74
CA SER A 39 -17.31 -34.75 -15.17
C SER A 39 -17.72 -33.32 -15.50
N ALA A 40 -17.58 -32.41 -14.54
CA ALA A 40 -17.72 -30.99 -14.79
C ALA A 40 -16.44 -30.29 -14.34
N THR A 41 -15.96 -29.42 -15.19
CA THR A 41 -14.84 -28.52 -14.90
C THR A 41 -15.38 -27.11 -14.80
N ASN A 42 -15.05 -26.41 -13.75
CA ASN A 42 -15.35 -25.00 -13.57
C ASN A 42 -14.03 -24.26 -13.33
N GLU A 43 -13.72 -23.31 -14.21
CA GLU A 43 -12.51 -22.50 -14.16
C GLU A 43 -12.89 -21.03 -14.11
N PRO A 44 -13.28 -20.50 -12.92
CA PRO A 44 -13.54 -19.08 -12.79
C PRO A 44 -12.23 -18.30 -12.68
N ASP A 45 -12.09 -17.32 -13.54
CA ASP A 45 -11.08 -16.28 -13.48
C ASP A 45 -11.69 -15.03 -12.83
N SER A 46 -11.09 -14.55 -11.77
CA SER A 46 -11.56 -13.34 -11.08
C SER A 46 -10.50 -12.25 -11.12
N HIS A 47 -10.83 -11.15 -11.74
CA HIS A 47 -10.01 -9.96 -11.82
C HIS A 47 -10.57 -8.88 -10.90
N ILE A 48 -9.83 -8.54 -9.85
CA ILE A 48 -10.26 -7.54 -8.87
C ILE A 48 -9.34 -6.33 -8.95
N ARG A 49 -9.92 -5.17 -9.21
CA ARG A 49 -9.23 -3.88 -9.19
C ARG A 49 -9.77 -3.04 -8.02
N ARG A 50 -8.85 -2.53 -7.22
CA ARG A 50 -9.18 -1.69 -6.06
C ARG A 50 -8.42 -0.39 -6.15
N LYS A 51 -9.07 0.71 -5.76
CA LYS A 51 -8.48 2.04 -5.77
C LYS A 51 -8.99 2.84 -4.59
N PHE A 52 -8.08 3.57 -3.95
CA PHE A 52 -8.40 4.63 -3.01
C PHE A 52 -7.82 5.95 -3.51
N ARG A 53 -8.59 7.01 -3.41
CA ARG A 53 -8.12 8.40 -3.59
C ARG A 53 -8.67 9.24 -2.46
N GLY A 54 -7.77 9.91 -1.76
CA GLY A 54 -8.15 10.75 -0.63
C GLY A 54 -7.07 11.75 -0.27
N ALA A 55 -7.45 12.68 0.58
CA ALA A 55 -6.57 13.66 1.18
C ALA A 55 -6.99 13.90 2.64
N GLY A 56 -6.06 14.38 3.45
CA GLY A 56 -6.38 14.70 4.83
C GLY A 56 -5.22 15.23 5.65
N PRO A 57 -5.49 15.67 6.87
CA PRO A 57 -4.48 16.18 7.76
C PRO A 57 -3.50 15.10 8.21
N VAL A 58 -2.25 15.48 8.33
CA VAL A 58 -1.15 14.65 8.87
C VAL A 58 -0.33 15.47 9.85
N VAL A 59 0.15 14.78 10.86
CA VAL A 59 1.12 15.31 11.83
C VAL A 59 2.38 14.47 11.71
N ASP A 60 3.53 15.13 11.59
CA ASP A 60 4.84 14.52 11.51
C ASP A 60 5.68 15.01 12.68
N TRP A 61 6.24 14.10 13.47
CA TRP A 61 7.28 14.37 14.44
C TRP A 61 8.59 13.81 13.95
N LYS A 62 9.62 14.63 13.93
CA LYS A 62 10.98 14.28 13.50
C LYS A 62 11.96 14.66 14.56
N ALA A 63 12.95 13.81 14.79
CA ALA A 63 14.03 14.09 15.72
C ALA A 63 15.35 13.62 15.14
N SER A 64 16.43 14.24 15.58
CA SER A 64 17.79 13.88 15.21
C SER A 64 18.71 14.00 16.41
N ALA A 65 19.74 13.16 16.47
CA ALA A 65 20.78 13.23 17.48
C ALA A 65 22.17 13.01 16.84
N PRO A 66 23.13 13.90 17.08
CA PRO A 66 24.52 13.68 16.68
C PRO A 66 25.12 12.55 17.52
N ILE A 67 25.97 11.72 16.90
CA ILE A 67 26.71 10.64 17.57
C ILE A 67 28.19 10.99 17.64
N ALA A 68 28.76 11.54 16.57
CA ALA A 68 30.18 11.82 16.45
C ALA A 68 30.45 12.94 15.45
N GLY A 69 31.59 13.62 15.63
CA GLY A 69 32.01 14.70 14.75
C GLY A 69 31.60 16.09 15.22
N SER A 70 31.74 17.07 14.34
CA SER A 70 31.35 18.44 14.54
C SER A 70 30.77 19.03 13.27
N LEU A 71 30.04 20.14 13.36
CA LEU A 71 29.44 20.81 12.19
C LEU A 71 30.49 21.29 11.16
N ASP A 72 31.69 21.65 11.60
CA ASP A 72 32.78 22.16 10.75
C ASP A 72 33.55 21.04 10.04
N ALA A 73 33.78 19.91 10.75
CA ALA A 73 34.55 18.79 10.23
C ALA A 73 33.71 17.67 9.62
N GLY A 74 32.38 17.75 9.80
CA GLY A 74 31.42 16.72 9.45
C GLY A 74 30.86 16.02 10.69
N GLU A 75 29.57 15.80 10.71
CA GLU A 75 28.82 15.24 11.84
C GLU A 75 28.08 13.98 11.40
N LEU A 76 28.30 12.89 12.11
CA LEU A 76 27.53 11.64 11.99
C LEU A 76 26.43 11.62 13.05
N GLY A 77 25.22 11.21 12.69
CA GLY A 77 24.12 11.07 13.64
C GLY A 77 23.01 10.18 13.16
N ILE A 78 21.95 10.14 13.95
CA ILE A 78 20.70 9.42 13.66
C ILE A 78 19.54 10.39 13.50
N ASP A 79 18.70 10.11 12.50
CA ASP A 79 17.38 10.72 12.29
C ASP A 79 16.30 9.67 12.52
N TRP A 80 15.23 10.03 13.19
CA TRP A 80 14.03 9.21 13.27
C TRP A 80 12.79 10.07 13.26
N GLY A 81 11.65 9.45 12.98
CA GLY A 81 10.39 10.18 13.04
C GLY A 81 9.20 9.27 12.99
N LEU A 82 8.10 9.84 13.44
CA LEU A 82 6.78 9.25 13.44
C LEU A 82 5.83 10.17 12.69
N ASN A 83 4.89 9.60 11.98
CA ASN A 83 3.78 10.36 11.38
C ASN A 83 2.45 9.65 11.63
N GLY A 84 1.38 10.42 11.65
CA GLY A 84 0.03 9.92 11.75
C GLY A 84 -0.96 10.88 11.13
N GLY A 85 -2.06 10.34 10.59
CA GLY A 85 -3.05 11.15 9.91
C GLY A 85 -4.36 10.43 9.64
N LEU A 86 -5.32 11.18 9.10
CA LEU A 86 -6.62 10.69 8.68
C LEU A 86 -6.91 11.16 7.26
N LEU A 87 -7.00 10.23 6.31
CA LEU A 87 -7.31 10.54 4.92
C LEU A 87 -8.80 10.33 4.65
N PHE A 88 -9.45 11.33 4.12
CA PHE A 88 -10.84 11.29 3.69
C PHE A 88 -10.91 11.12 2.19
N GLY A 89 -11.63 10.11 1.71
CA GLY A 89 -11.60 9.82 0.28
C GLY A 89 -12.68 8.86 -0.20
N ARG A 90 -12.43 8.32 -1.39
CA ARG A 90 -13.30 7.35 -2.05
C ARG A 90 -12.55 6.07 -2.35
N GLN A 91 -13.17 4.96 -2.00
CA GLN A 91 -12.75 3.62 -2.43
C GLN A 91 -13.61 3.19 -3.62
N ASN A 92 -12.95 2.73 -4.67
CA ASN A 92 -13.59 2.13 -5.84
C ASN A 92 -13.08 0.71 -5.97
N MET A 93 -13.99 -0.22 -6.21
CA MET A 93 -13.70 -1.62 -6.47
C MET A 93 -14.47 -2.06 -7.71
N SER A 94 -13.79 -2.80 -8.57
CA SER A 94 -14.38 -3.49 -9.72
C SER A 94 -13.89 -4.94 -9.69
N GLN A 95 -14.83 -5.85 -9.77
CA GLN A 95 -14.55 -7.28 -9.87
C GLN A 95 -15.22 -7.81 -11.13
N THR A 96 -14.42 -8.40 -12.00
CA THR A 96 -14.86 -9.12 -13.18
C THR A 96 -14.61 -10.60 -12.93
N VAL A 97 -15.64 -11.40 -13.16
CA VAL A 97 -15.56 -12.87 -13.07
C VAL A 97 -15.90 -13.44 -14.41
N ASP A 98 -14.96 -14.16 -14.98
CA ASP A 98 -15.11 -14.97 -16.20
C ASP A 98 -15.16 -16.43 -15.78
N ALA A 99 -16.31 -17.09 -15.93
CA ALA A 99 -16.48 -18.48 -15.56
C ALA A 99 -16.64 -19.35 -16.79
N TYR A 100 -15.84 -20.39 -16.86
CA TYR A 100 -15.83 -21.36 -17.95
C TYR A 100 -16.36 -22.70 -17.40
N TYR A 101 -17.53 -23.11 -17.90
CA TYR A 101 -18.14 -24.37 -17.50
C TYR A 101 -18.02 -25.38 -18.64
N ARG A 102 -17.42 -26.51 -18.35
CA ARG A 102 -17.36 -27.67 -19.25
C ARG A 102 -18.09 -28.83 -18.57
N TYR A 103 -19.14 -29.30 -19.19
CA TYR A 103 -19.88 -30.48 -18.74
C TYR A 103 -19.79 -31.56 -19.81
N GLY A 104 -19.32 -32.75 -19.43
CA GLY A 104 -19.25 -33.92 -20.29
C GLY A 104 -20.05 -35.08 -19.67
N LYS A 105 -21.06 -35.61 -20.37
CA LYS A 105 -21.78 -36.82 -19.98
C LYS A 105 -21.28 -37.98 -20.85
N ARG A 106 -20.77 -39.02 -20.22
CA ARG A 106 -20.36 -40.26 -20.94
C ARG A 106 -21.60 -41.05 -21.31
N VAL A 107 -22.07 -40.94 -22.55
CA VAL A 107 -23.08 -41.82 -23.13
C VAL A 107 -22.39 -42.69 -24.18
N HIS A 108 -22.79 -43.93 -24.31
CA HIS A 108 -22.06 -45.06 -24.95
C HIS A 108 -21.40 -44.79 -26.33
N TYR A 109 -21.73 -43.73 -27.06
CA TYR A 109 -21.15 -43.42 -28.37
C TYR A 109 -21.02 -41.94 -28.73
N ALA A 110 -21.39 -41.03 -27.85
CA ALA A 110 -21.22 -39.61 -28.08
C ALA A 110 -20.87 -38.88 -26.79
N HIS A 111 -19.94 -37.92 -26.88
CA HIS A 111 -19.56 -37.04 -25.77
C HIS A 111 -20.07 -35.63 -26.04
N PRO A 112 -21.37 -35.31 -25.83
CA PRO A 112 -21.79 -33.96 -25.95
C PRO A 112 -21.16 -33.16 -24.82
N SER A 113 -20.18 -32.31 -25.12
CA SER A 113 -19.62 -31.36 -24.19
C SER A 113 -20.38 -30.05 -24.32
N VAL A 114 -21.03 -29.63 -23.26
CA VAL A 114 -21.65 -28.30 -23.20
C VAL A 114 -20.59 -27.33 -22.66
N HIS A 115 -20.26 -26.35 -23.46
CA HIS A 115 -19.41 -25.23 -23.06
C HIS A 115 -20.29 -24.03 -22.73
N ARG A 116 -20.15 -23.46 -21.56
CA ARG A 116 -20.89 -22.26 -21.15
C ARG A 116 -19.88 -21.27 -20.60
N THR A 117 -19.88 -20.06 -21.14
CA THR A 117 -19.14 -18.91 -20.61
C THR A 117 -20.08 -17.99 -19.90
N ALA A 118 -19.74 -17.56 -18.71
CA ALA A 118 -20.44 -16.52 -17.98
C ALA A 118 -19.46 -15.39 -17.67
N HIS A 119 -19.85 -14.18 -18.05
CA HIS A 119 -19.12 -12.96 -17.74
C HIS A 119 -19.94 -12.09 -16.80
N SER A 120 -19.38 -11.69 -15.69
CA SER A 120 -20.06 -10.81 -14.73
C SER A 120 -19.09 -9.74 -14.23
N THR A 121 -19.51 -8.49 -14.28
CA THR A 121 -18.75 -7.38 -13.70
C THR A 121 -19.58 -6.69 -12.64
N VAL A 122 -19.04 -6.58 -11.44
CA VAL A 122 -19.62 -5.83 -10.34
C VAL A 122 -18.66 -4.71 -9.96
N TRP A 123 -19.22 -3.54 -9.72
CA TRP A 123 -18.47 -2.39 -9.23
C TRP A 123 -19.10 -1.83 -7.96
N ARG A 124 -18.28 -1.27 -7.09
CA ARG A 124 -18.70 -0.63 -5.85
C ARG A 124 -17.87 0.61 -5.59
N GLN A 125 -18.54 1.66 -5.15
CA GLN A 125 -17.89 2.90 -4.71
C GLN A 125 -18.41 3.26 -3.33
N LYS A 126 -17.52 3.62 -2.42
CA LYS A 126 -17.89 4.12 -1.09
C LYS A 126 -16.96 5.23 -0.62
N ARG A 127 -17.46 6.08 0.27
CA ARG A 127 -16.62 7.01 1.02
C ARG A 127 -15.88 6.22 2.09
N ALA A 128 -14.63 6.60 2.37
CA ALA A 128 -13.82 5.96 3.39
C ALA A 128 -12.97 6.99 4.13
N VAL A 129 -12.79 6.73 5.41
CA VAL A 129 -11.79 7.37 6.25
C VAL A 129 -10.68 6.35 6.45
N VAL A 130 -9.46 6.72 6.10
CA VAL A 130 -8.27 5.86 6.14
C VAL A 130 -7.29 6.45 7.15
N PRO A 131 -7.23 5.90 8.37
CA PRO A 131 -6.16 6.22 9.29
C PRO A 131 -4.82 5.81 8.71
N GLU A 132 -3.80 6.62 8.96
CA GLU A 132 -2.44 6.29 8.59
C GLU A 132 -1.50 6.47 9.76
N ALA A 133 -0.46 5.65 9.81
CA ALA A 133 0.66 5.77 10.74
C ALA A 133 1.94 5.37 10.01
N GLY A 134 3.04 6.03 10.33
CA GLY A 134 4.33 5.70 9.76
C GLY A 134 5.47 6.02 10.70
N ALA A 135 6.61 5.37 10.45
CA ALA A 135 7.84 5.59 11.17
C ALA A 135 9.04 5.45 10.24
N TYR A 136 10.12 6.13 10.56
CA TYR A 136 11.40 5.93 9.91
C TYR A 136 12.56 6.05 10.87
N ALA A 137 13.68 5.42 10.51
CA ALA A 137 14.97 5.60 11.16
C ALA A 137 16.06 5.66 10.08
N ALA A 138 17.03 6.54 10.26
CA ALA A 138 18.13 6.75 9.32
C ALA A 138 19.43 7.14 10.03
N ILE A 139 20.54 6.80 9.42
CA ILE A 139 21.85 7.37 9.75
C ILE A 139 22.07 8.55 8.82
N TYR A 140 22.61 9.64 9.34
CA TYR A 140 22.95 10.78 8.52
C TYR A 140 24.42 11.16 8.68
N TYR A 141 24.94 11.76 7.61
CA TYR A 141 26.20 12.50 7.65
C TYR A 141 25.94 13.92 7.19
N ARG A 142 26.33 14.90 8.03
CA ARG A 142 26.11 16.32 7.80
C ARG A 142 27.46 16.99 7.50
N PHE A 143 27.52 17.64 6.36
CA PHE A 143 28.54 18.58 5.96
C PHE A 143 28.11 20.01 6.31
N PRO A 144 29.00 21.03 6.25
CA PRO A 144 28.60 22.41 6.50
C PRO A 144 27.42 22.93 5.64
N SER A 145 27.34 22.47 4.38
CA SER A 145 26.29 22.92 3.42
C SER A 145 25.30 21.83 3.01
N ALA A 146 25.48 20.58 3.42
CA ALA A 146 24.63 19.48 2.99
C ALA A 146 24.51 18.41 4.08
N LYS A 147 23.38 17.69 4.07
CA LYS A 147 23.11 16.52 4.90
C LYS A 147 22.66 15.37 4.02
N LEU A 148 23.35 14.25 4.13
CA LEU A 148 23.00 12.99 3.47
C LEU A 148 22.45 12.05 4.53
N SER A 149 21.25 11.50 4.31
CA SER A 149 20.63 10.52 5.21
C SER A 149 20.30 9.26 4.44
N PHE A 150 20.55 8.10 5.04
CA PHE A 150 20.19 6.79 4.52
C PHE A 150 19.48 5.99 5.61
N GLY A 151 18.31 5.40 5.30
CA GLY A 151 17.52 4.73 6.31
C GLY A 151 16.44 3.85 5.75
N TYR A 152 15.53 3.46 6.63
CA TYR A 152 14.38 2.64 6.33
C TYR A 152 13.10 3.30 6.83
N ARG A 153 12.03 3.24 6.04
CA ARG A 153 10.73 3.82 6.35
C ARG A 153 9.63 2.79 6.17
N GLY A 154 8.62 2.85 7.04
CA GLY A 154 7.37 2.12 6.90
C GLY A 154 6.17 3.06 7.11
N ASP A 155 5.19 2.96 6.22
CA ASP A 155 3.90 3.67 6.32
C ASP A 155 2.77 2.65 6.20
N TRP A 156 1.79 2.72 7.09
CA TRP A 156 0.60 1.86 7.12
C TRP A 156 -0.66 2.70 6.94
N TYR A 157 -1.54 2.21 6.09
CA TYR A 157 -2.83 2.79 5.78
C TYR A 157 -3.91 1.76 6.14
N PHE A 158 -4.64 2.02 7.21
CA PHE A 158 -5.64 1.10 7.74
C PHE A 158 -6.94 1.21 6.97
N ASN A 159 -7.52 0.07 6.61
CA ASN A 159 -8.77 0.02 5.86
C ASN A 159 -8.72 0.77 4.50
N ALA A 160 -7.56 0.84 3.87
CA ALA A 160 -7.32 1.68 2.68
C ALA A 160 -8.06 1.18 1.44
N LEU A 161 -8.27 -0.12 1.32
CA LEU A 161 -8.89 -0.72 0.14
C LEU A 161 -10.10 -1.58 0.50
N ASP A 162 -11.03 -1.68 -0.43
CA ASP A 162 -12.20 -2.55 -0.33
C ASP A 162 -11.80 -4.03 -0.46
N GLY A 163 -12.32 -4.90 0.41
CA GLY A 163 -11.96 -6.31 0.46
C GLY A 163 -12.54 -7.18 -0.68
N GLY A 164 -13.57 -6.70 -1.38
CA GLY A 164 -14.23 -7.44 -2.46
C GLY A 164 -15.74 -7.47 -2.34
N VAL A 165 -16.43 -7.97 -3.39
CA VAL A 165 -17.91 -7.97 -3.46
C VAL A 165 -18.53 -8.83 -2.37
N ALA A 166 -17.96 -9.99 -2.11
CA ALA A 166 -18.46 -10.93 -1.11
C ALA A 166 -17.98 -10.64 0.32
N SER A 167 -17.27 -9.53 0.53
CA SER A 167 -16.67 -9.22 1.83
C SER A 167 -17.03 -7.80 2.27
N THR A 168 -17.46 -7.66 3.52
CA THR A 168 -17.55 -6.37 4.21
C THR A 168 -16.18 -5.91 4.75
N ARG A 169 -15.16 -6.77 4.70
CA ARG A 169 -13.82 -6.48 5.20
C ARG A 169 -13.14 -5.43 4.33
N GLN A 170 -12.32 -4.65 4.96
CA GLN A 170 -11.40 -3.72 4.32
C GLN A 170 -9.98 -4.29 4.42
N VAL A 171 -9.10 -3.81 3.55
CA VAL A 171 -7.72 -4.31 3.45
C VAL A 171 -6.77 -3.17 3.75
N ASP A 172 -5.88 -3.42 4.69
CA ASP A 172 -4.79 -2.52 5.03
C ASP A 172 -3.71 -2.52 3.93
N ARG A 173 -2.94 -1.43 3.86
CA ARG A 173 -1.77 -1.33 2.99
C ARG A 173 -0.58 -0.81 3.76
N GLY A 174 0.50 -1.59 3.73
CA GLY A 174 1.81 -1.19 4.22
C GLY A 174 2.75 -0.93 3.05
N PHE A 175 3.54 0.13 3.17
CA PHE A 175 4.64 0.46 2.28
C PHE A 175 5.90 0.59 3.13
N PHE A 176 6.93 -0.17 2.82
CA PHE A 176 8.18 -0.13 3.57
C PHE A 176 9.36 -0.37 2.64
N GLY A 177 10.47 0.30 2.94
CA GLY A 177 11.67 0.19 2.13
C GLY A 177 12.78 1.12 2.57
N PRO A 178 13.96 0.93 2.01
CA PRO A 178 15.08 1.84 2.19
C PRO A 178 14.81 3.17 1.49
N PHE A 179 15.37 4.24 2.03
CA PHE A 179 15.38 5.54 1.39
C PHE A 179 16.73 6.24 1.56
N ALA A 180 17.04 7.12 0.61
CA ALA A 180 18.14 8.06 0.70
C ALA A 180 17.58 9.48 0.56
N LYS A 181 18.12 10.42 1.33
CA LYS A 181 17.71 11.83 1.31
C LYS A 181 18.94 12.73 1.32
N ILE A 182 18.95 13.72 0.43
CA ILE A 182 19.93 14.80 0.41
C ILE A 182 19.19 16.10 0.79
N SER A 183 19.73 16.81 1.73
CA SER A 183 19.27 18.15 2.10
C SER A 183 20.42 19.13 1.90
N ILE A 184 20.21 20.19 1.13
CA ILE A 184 21.20 21.22 0.85
C ILE A 184 20.72 22.49 1.54
N GLY A 185 21.54 23.05 2.42
CA GLY A 185 21.32 24.35 3.03
C GLY A 185 21.96 25.43 2.13
N ILE A 186 21.17 26.41 1.72
CA ILE A 186 21.70 27.64 1.12
C ILE A 186 22.04 28.54 2.31
N PRO A 187 23.33 28.88 2.56
CA PRO A 187 23.66 29.83 3.61
C PRO A 187 22.97 31.15 3.30
N PRO A 188 22.39 31.84 4.30
CA PRO A 188 21.86 33.18 4.07
C PRO A 188 22.99 34.02 3.50
N SER A 189 22.71 34.67 2.35
CA SER A 189 23.65 35.64 1.77
C SER A 189 23.82 36.73 2.81
N GLY A 190 25.00 36.74 3.45
CA GLY A 190 25.35 37.82 4.35
C GLY A 190 25.39 39.14 3.59
N ASN A 191 24.63 40.11 4.06
CA ASN A 191 24.84 41.53 3.80
C ASN A 191 25.94 42.03 4.74
#